data_9b87ab67acadc8ed6b06efb33b7fba12
#
_entry.id   9b87ab67acadc8ed6b06efb33b7fba12
#
_cell.length_a   1.000
_cell.length_b   1.000
_cell.length_c   1.000
_cell.angle_alpha   90.00
_cell.angle_beta   90.00
_cell.angle_gamma   90.00
#
_symmetry.space_group_name_H-M   'P 1'
#
loop_
_entity.id
_entity.type
_entity.pdbx_description
1 polymer ?
#
loop_
_entity_poly.entity_id
_entity_poly.type
_entity_poly.pdbx_seq_one_letter_code
_entity_poly.pdbx_strand_id
1 'polypeptide(L)'
;MRWTKAFPVLKNDNSELNKMYKENAERILLQSLAASTMSAHLAAASLGYNVWWVTAIGQEQAQKDLKPLLGIPEELSVLDILLFGPPFQEPYKRWRKPLKSIMNIDKFNEDNFQTDDEIDKWIQNSRHKVMFKDASNID
;
A
#
# COMPACT_ATOMS: atom_id res chain seq x y z
N MET A 1 -5.71 13.47 -10.17
CA MET A 1 -4.69 13.85 -11.19
C MET A 1 -5.25 13.53 -12.56
N ARG A 2 -5.25 14.48 -13.47
CA ARG A 2 -5.59 14.16 -14.88
C ARG A 2 -4.35 13.57 -15.54
N TRP A 3 -4.12 12.28 -15.34
CA TRP A 3 -2.99 11.55 -15.91
C TRP A 3 -2.90 11.71 -17.45
N THR A 4 -4.03 11.98 -18.12
CA THR A 4 -4.07 12.31 -19.54
C THR A 4 -3.26 13.57 -19.92
N LYS A 5 -2.93 14.44 -18.96
CA LYS A 5 -2.01 15.56 -19.17
C LYS A 5 -0.54 15.14 -19.12
N ALA A 6 -0.23 14.05 -18.41
CA ALA A 6 1.14 13.55 -18.30
C ALA A 6 1.62 12.81 -19.57
N PHE A 7 0.67 12.35 -20.40
CA PHE A 7 0.98 11.61 -21.63
C PHE A 7 0.26 12.23 -22.84
N PRO A 8 0.69 13.44 -23.29
CA PRO A 8 0.03 14.12 -24.41
C PRO A 8 0.02 13.31 -25.69
N VAL A 9 1.03 12.46 -25.90
CA VAL A 9 1.15 11.56 -27.07
C VAL A 9 -0.04 10.57 -27.15
N LEU A 10 -0.59 10.17 -26.00
CA LEU A 10 -1.72 9.23 -25.93
C LEU A 10 -3.07 9.86 -26.27
N LYS A 11 -3.13 11.18 -26.50
CA LYS A 11 -4.41 11.86 -26.79
C LYS A 11 -4.92 11.66 -28.21
N ASN A 12 -4.01 11.54 -29.18
CA ASN A 12 -4.32 11.66 -30.60
C ASN A 12 -4.13 10.37 -31.39
N ASP A 13 -3.69 9.30 -30.73
CA ASP A 13 -3.45 8.02 -31.38
C ASP A 13 -4.55 7.02 -30.94
N ASN A 14 -5.23 6.43 -31.92
CA ASN A 14 -6.24 5.39 -31.72
C ASN A 14 -5.68 3.96 -31.89
N SER A 15 -4.37 3.78 -31.81
CA SER A 15 -3.74 2.46 -31.89
C SER A 15 -4.18 1.55 -30.72
N GLU A 16 -4.15 0.25 -30.94
CA GLU A 16 -4.41 -0.75 -29.90
C GLU A 16 -3.46 -0.58 -28.71
N LEU A 17 -2.20 -0.22 -28.98
CA LEU A 17 -1.21 0.06 -27.94
C LEU A 17 -1.66 1.21 -27.04
N ASN A 18 -2.17 2.30 -27.62
CA ASN A 18 -2.68 3.45 -26.89
C ASN A 18 -3.88 3.09 -26.01
N LYS A 19 -4.78 2.25 -26.53
CA LYS A 19 -5.92 1.73 -25.76
C LYS A 19 -5.45 0.93 -24.55
N MET A 20 -4.51 0.00 -24.75
CA MET A 20 -3.90 -0.78 -23.64
C MET A 20 -3.26 0.11 -22.59
N TYR A 21 -2.54 1.17 -22.97
CA TYR A 21 -1.95 2.12 -22.02
C TYR A 21 -3.02 2.89 -21.23
N LYS A 22 -4.07 3.32 -21.89
CA LYS A 22 -5.18 4.01 -21.22
C LYS A 22 -5.89 3.11 -20.20
N GLU A 23 -6.14 1.86 -20.55
CA GLU A 23 -6.77 0.87 -19.66
C GLU A 23 -5.92 0.54 -18.43
N ASN A 24 -4.60 0.59 -18.54
CA ASN A 24 -3.69 0.29 -17.45
C ASN A 24 -3.17 1.54 -16.70
N ALA A 25 -3.44 2.73 -17.19
CA ALA A 25 -2.81 3.95 -16.68
C ALA A 25 -3.07 4.21 -15.20
N GLU A 26 -4.29 3.98 -14.73
CA GLU A 26 -4.63 4.16 -13.31
C GLU A 26 -3.86 3.18 -12.43
N ARG A 27 -3.80 1.91 -12.83
CA ARG A 27 -3.05 0.88 -12.11
C ARG A 27 -1.55 1.21 -12.05
N ILE A 28 -0.96 1.64 -13.16
CA ILE A 28 0.44 2.04 -13.23
C ILE A 28 0.69 3.24 -12.32
N LEU A 29 -0.21 4.22 -12.31
CA LEU A 29 -0.11 5.39 -11.43
C LEU A 29 -0.14 4.96 -9.96
N LEU A 30 -1.11 4.14 -9.56
CA LEU A 30 -1.23 3.67 -8.18
C LEU A 30 0.00 2.87 -7.74
N GLN A 31 0.53 2.01 -8.60
CA GLN A 31 1.77 1.27 -8.31
C GLN A 31 2.96 2.21 -8.13
N SER A 32 3.09 3.23 -8.97
CA SER A 32 4.18 4.22 -8.89
C SER A 32 4.07 5.05 -7.61
N LEU A 33 2.87 5.45 -7.22
CA LEU A 33 2.63 6.19 -5.99
C LEU A 33 2.91 5.33 -4.76
N ALA A 34 2.46 4.07 -4.75
CA ALA A 34 2.76 3.14 -3.66
C ALA A 34 4.28 2.89 -3.52
N ALA A 35 5.00 2.76 -4.62
CA ALA A 35 6.46 2.64 -4.60
C ALA A 35 7.13 3.90 -4.04
N SER A 36 6.65 5.09 -4.43
CA SER A 36 7.13 6.36 -3.88
C SER A 36 6.88 6.48 -2.38
N THR A 37 5.68 6.11 -1.94
CA THR A 37 5.29 6.07 -0.51
C THR A 37 6.21 5.14 0.28
N MET A 38 6.47 3.93 -0.22
CA MET A 38 7.38 3.00 0.43
C MET A 38 8.83 3.52 0.44
N SER A 39 9.28 4.17 -0.62
CA SER A 39 10.62 4.77 -0.67
C SER A 39 10.78 5.87 0.38
N ALA A 40 9.77 6.73 0.55
CA ALA A 40 9.75 7.74 1.61
C ALA A 40 9.78 7.10 3.02
N HIS A 41 9.07 5.99 3.21
CA HIS A 41 9.08 5.22 4.46
C HIS A 41 10.48 4.70 4.80
N LEU A 42 11.14 4.07 3.83
CA LEU A 42 12.49 3.53 4.01
C LEU A 42 13.53 4.64 4.25
N ALA A 43 13.42 5.75 3.52
CA ALA A 43 14.30 6.91 3.71
C ALA A 43 14.13 7.50 5.12
N ALA A 44 12.91 7.68 5.59
CA ALA A 44 12.64 8.16 6.94
C ALA A 44 13.21 7.21 8.00
N ALA A 45 13.01 5.92 7.87
CA ALA A 45 13.55 4.92 8.77
C ALA A 45 15.08 4.95 8.81
N SER A 46 15.76 5.14 7.66
CA SER A 46 17.22 5.26 7.59
C SER A 46 17.76 6.50 8.28
N LEU A 47 16.93 7.53 8.43
CA LEU A 47 17.23 8.78 9.14
C LEU A 47 16.81 8.77 10.61
N GLY A 48 16.32 7.66 11.12
CA GLY A 48 15.88 7.51 12.51
C GLY A 48 14.49 8.06 12.81
N TYR A 49 13.66 8.30 11.78
CA TYR A 49 12.28 8.74 11.96
C TYR A 49 11.32 7.55 11.90
N ASN A 50 10.26 7.64 12.69
CA ASN A 50 9.10 6.77 12.53
C ASN A 50 8.13 7.37 11.51
N VAL A 51 7.41 6.49 10.83
CA VAL A 51 6.40 6.87 9.84
C VAL A 51 5.09 6.18 10.14
N TRP A 52 4.01 6.93 10.12
CA TRP A 52 2.67 6.38 10.12
C TRP A 52 2.02 6.60 8.77
N TRP A 53 1.73 5.50 8.08
CA TRP A 53 1.03 5.49 6.81
C TRP A 53 -0.47 5.39 7.05
N VAL A 54 -1.20 6.45 6.72
CA VAL A 54 -2.65 6.56 6.92
C VAL A 54 -3.36 6.29 5.59
N THR A 55 -3.88 5.09 5.43
CA THR A 55 -4.61 4.67 4.21
C THR A 55 -6.10 4.99 4.27
N ALA A 56 -6.67 5.25 5.46
CA ALA A 56 -8.08 5.59 5.66
C ALA A 56 -8.50 6.91 4.98
N ILE A 57 -7.55 7.70 4.50
CA ILE A 57 -7.82 8.93 3.74
C ILE A 57 -8.61 8.67 2.44
N GLY A 58 -8.63 7.43 1.94
CA GLY A 58 -9.47 7.04 0.81
C GLY A 58 -10.99 7.10 1.05
N GLN A 59 -11.42 7.22 2.30
CA GLN A 59 -12.84 7.39 2.64
C GLN A 59 -13.35 8.75 2.22
N GLU A 60 -14.57 8.80 1.66
CA GLU A 60 -15.17 10.02 1.14
C GLU A 60 -15.24 11.16 2.17
N GLN A 61 -15.63 10.83 3.41
CA GLN A 61 -15.71 11.84 4.47
C GLN A 61 -14.32 12.40 4.81
N ALA A 62 -13.31 11.55 4.90
CA ALA A 62 -11.94 12.00 5.16
C ALA A 62 -11.40 12.93 4.05
N GLN A 63 -11.75 12.67 2.79
CA GLN A 63 -11.43 13.56 1.67
C GLN A 63 -12.11 14.92 1.82
N LYS A 64 -13.39 14.94 2.16
CA LYS A 64 -14.18 16.17 2.35
C LYS A 64 -13.65 17.04 3.48
N ASP A 65 -13.19 16.43 4.56
CA ASP A 65 -12.69 17.16 5.72
C ASP A 65 -11.26 17.67 5.50
N LEU A 66 -10.41 16.88 4.85
CA LEU A 66 -8.99 17.20 4.67
C LEU A 66 -8.74 18.23 3.56
N LYS A 67 -9.43 18.12 2.43
CA LYS A 67 -9.17 18.99 1.28
C LYS A 67 -9.32 20.47 1.58
N PRO A 68 -10.41 20.94 2.22
CA PRO A 68 -10.53 22.36 2.59
C PRO A 68 -9.43 22.80 3.58
N LEU A 69 -9.10 21.93 4.53
CA LEU A 69 -8.09 22.21 5.56
C LEU A 69 -6.70 22.48 4.94
N LEU A 70 -6.36 21.74 3.89
CA LEU A 70 -5.06 21.84 3.21
C LEU A 70 -5.10 22.65 1.92
N GLY A 71 -6.25 23.25 1.56
CA GLY A 71 -6.42 24.01 0.32
C GLY A 71 -6.28 23.14 -0.94
N ILE A 72 -6.63 21.86 -0.86
CA ILE A 72 -6.54 20.93 -2.00
C ILE A 72 -7.78 21.09 -2.87
N PRO A 73 -7.62 21.33 -4.19
CA PRO A 73 -8.74 21.44 -5.12
C PRO A 73 -9.62 20.17 -5.14
N GLU A 74 -10.94 20.34 -5.32
CA GLU A 74 -11.90 19.24 -5.30
C GLU A 74 -11.62 18.16 -6.37
N GLU A 75 -11.09 18.55 -7.51
CA GLU A 75 -10.76 17.62 -8.60
C GLU A 75 -9.53 16.75 -8.34
N LEU A 76 -8.81 17.00 -7.25
CA LEU A 76 -7.67 16.17 -6.83
C LEU A 76 -8.10 15.18 -5.74
N SER A 77 -7.54 13.98 -5.78
CA SER A 77 -7.70 12.97 -4.75
C SER A 77 -6.42 12.86 -3.92
N VAL A 78 -6.57 12.82 -2.60
CA VAL A 78 -5.50 12.47 -1.68
C VAL A 78 -5.44 10.95 -1.62
N LEU A 79 -4.32 10.36 -2.01
CA LEU A 79 -4.17 8.91 -2.04
C LEU A 79 -3.64 8.38 -0.70
N ASP A 80 -2.63 9.04 -0.16
CA ASP A 80 -1.96 8.64 1.07
C ASP A 80 -1.59 9.85 1.91
N ILE A 81 -1.50 9.63 3.21
CA ILE A 81 -0.88 10.56 4.15
C ILE A 81 0.24 9.83 4.87
N LEU A 82 1.40 10.43 4.89
CA LEU A 82 2.54 9.98 5.68
C LEU A 82 2.82 10.98 6.79
N LEU A 83 2.74 10.54 8.04
CA LEU A 83 3.13 11.32 9.20
C LEU A 83 4.54 10.91 9.61
N PHE A 84 5.45 11.86 9.66
CA PHE A 84 6.84 11.66 10.05
C PHE A 84 7.09 12.27 11.42
N GLY A 85 7.83 11.58 12.27
CA GLY A 85 8.23 12.10 13.56
C GLY A 85 9.34 11.29 14.21
N PRO A 86 10.05 11.86 15.19
CA PRO A 86 10.97 11.09 16.00
C PRO A 86 10.19 10.00 16.77
N PRO A 87 10.77 8.81 16.97
CA PRO A 87 10.12 7.76 17.75
C PRO A 87 9.96 8.19 19.21
N PHE A 88 8.75 8.10 19.73
CA PHE A 88 8.49 8.31 21.15
C PHE A 88 8.88 7.07 21.98
N GLN A 89 8.73 5.88 21.36
CA GLN A 89 9.10 4.59 21.93
C GLN A 89 9.53 3.66 20.81
N GLU A 90 10.31 2.64 21.16
CA GLU A 90 10.66 1.61 20.20
C GLU A 90 9.40 0.90 19.68
N PRO A 91 9.26 0.77 18.35
CA PRO A 91 8.12 0.06 17.77
C PRO A 91 8.19 -1.42 18.15
N TYR A 92 7.07 -2.00 18.51
CA TYR A 92 7.03 -3.44 18.77
C TYR A 92 7.18 -4.24 17.46
N LYS A 93 7.83 -5.38 17.57
CA LYS A 93 8.09 -6.29 16.45
C LYS A 93 6.76 -6.83 15.92
N ARG A 94 6.52 -6.63 14.64
CA ARG A 94 5.35 -7.17 13.93
C ARG A 94 5.62 -8.57 13.42
N TRP A 95 4.64 -9.45 13.54
CA TRP A 95 4.71 -10.76 12.90
C TRP A 95 4.78 -10.61 11.37
N ARG A 96 5.54 -11.49 10.75
CA ARG A 96 5.64 -11.62 9.29
C ARG A 96 5.53 -13.08 8.92
N LYS A 97 4.80 -13.39 7.85
CA LYS A 97 4.79 -14.75 7.30
C LYS A 97 6.23 -15.19 6.99
N PRO A 98 6.58 -16.46 7.23
CA PRO A 98 7.87 -17.00 6.81
C PRO A 98 8.06 -16.80 5.30
N LEU A 99 9.27 -16.39 4.88
CA LEU A 99 9.55 -16.08 3.48
C LEU A 99 9.22 -17.26 2.55
N LYS A 100 9.51 -18.48 3.00
CA LYS A 100 9.22 -19.72 2.26
C LYS A 100 7.74 -19.92 1.91
N SER A 101 6.81 -19.30 2.66
CA SER A 101 5.38 -19.44 2.44
C SER A 101 4.78 -18.33 1.54
N ILE A 102 5.60 -17.36 1.12
CA ILE A 102 5.17 -16.24 0.28
C ILE A 102 6.05 -16.05 -0.95
N MET A 103 7.10 -16.85 -1.09
CA MET A 103 8.06 -16.74 -2.19
C MET A 103 8.13 -18.07 -2.96
N ASN A 104 8.07 -17.96 -4.26
CA ASN A 104 8.35 -19.06 -5.18
C ASN A 104 9.65 -18.76 -5.94
N ILE A 105 10.48 -19.77 -6.17
CA ILE A 105 11.72 -19.66 -6.93
C ILE A 105 11.50 -20.33 -8.28
N ASP A 106 11.81 -19.63 -9.36
CA ASP A 106 11.71 -20.02 -10.77
C ASP A 106 10.28 -20.35 -11.24
N LYS A 107 9.51 -21.11 -10.48
CA LYS A 107 8.17 -21.54 -10.84
C LYS A 107 7.22 -21.37 -9.67
N PHE A 108 5.97 -21.10 -10.01
CA PHE A 108 4.88 -21.11 -9.05
C PHE A 108 4.72 -22.49 -8.42
N ASN A 109 4.55 -22.55 -7.11
CA ASN A 109 4.29 -23.79 -6.36
C ASN A 109 2.94 -23.70 -5.67
N GLU A 110 2.00 -24.56 -6.09
CA GLU A 110 0.65 -24.64 -5.51
C GLU A 110 0.66 -25.05 -4.04
N ASP A 111 1.67 -25.81 -3.57
CA ASP A 111 1.82 -26.22 -2.18
C ASP A 111 1.99 -25.03 -1.21
N ASN A 112 2.33 -23.85 -1.73
CA ASN A 112 2.39 -22.61 -0.94
C ASN A 112 1.03 -21.96 -0.72
N PHE A 113 -0.03 -22.45 -1.40
CA PHE A 113 -1.39 -21.99 -1.16
C PHE A 113 -1.96 -22.61 0.10
N GLN A 114 -2.55 -21.78 0.92
CA GLN A 114 -3.37 -22.24 2.02
C GLN A 114 -4.77 -22.53 1.50
N THR A 115 -5.34 -23.61 1.95
CA THR A 115 -6.77 -23.90 1.74
C THR A 115 -7.64 -22.93 2.56
N ASP A 116 -8.90 -22.79 2.19
CA ASP A 116 -9.85 -21.95 2.94
C ASP A 116 -9.93 -22.40 4.42
N ASP A 117 -9.94 -23.71 4.68
CA ASP A 117 -9.94 -24.26 6.04
C ASP A 117 -8.68 -23.87 6.85
N GLU A 118 -7.52 -23.83 6.23
CA GLU A 118 -6.28 -23.39 6.88
C GLU A 118 -6.30 -21.91 7.16
N ILE A 119 -6.82 -21.11 6.23
CA ILE A 119 -7.00 -19.67 6.42
C ILE A 119 -7.96 -19.39 7.56
N ASP A 120 -9.11 -20.09 7.61
CA ASP A 120 -10.10 -19.91 8.67
C ASP A 120 -9.54 -20.32 10.04
N LYS A 121 -8.84 -21.43 10.13
CA LYS A 121 -8.14 -21.86 11.35
C LYS A 121 -7.12 -20.83 11.80
N TRP A 122 -6.35 -20.27 10.88
CA TRP A 122 -5.38 -19.24 11.20
C TRP A 122 -6.06 -17.95 11.70
N ILE A 123 -7.15 -17.53 11.05
CA ILE A 123 -7.93 -16.35 11.49
C ILE A 123 -8.44 -16.54 12.90
N GLN A 124 -9.03 -17.70 13.20
CA GLN A 124 -9.60 -17.99 14.51
C GLN A 124 -8.55 -18.08 15.62
N ASN A 125 -7.41 -18.69 15.34
CA ASN A 125 -6.42 -19.03 16.36
C ASN A 125 -5.28 -18.02 16.50
N SER A 126 -4.96 -17.29 15.42
CA SER A 126 -3.71 -16.52 15.35
C SER A 126 -3.90 -15.04 15.03
N ARG A 127 -4.94 -14.65 14.27
CA ARG A 127 -5.09 -13.28 13.79
C ARG A 127 -5.10 -12.24 14.92
N HIS A 128 -5.80 -12.52 16.03
CA HIS A 128 -5.87 -11.61 17.15
C HIS A 128 -4.50 -11.38 17.81
N LYS A 129 -3.65 -12.40 17.87
CA LYS A 129 -2.29 -12.32 18.41
C LYS A 129 -1.38 -11.46 17.52
N VAL A 130 -1.56 -11.55 16.20
CA VAL A 130 -0.79 -10.77 15.22
C VAL A 130 -1.09 -9.28 15.29
N MET A 131 -2.31 -8.92 15.67
CA MET A 131 -2.75 -7.52 15.74
C MET A 131 -2.34 -6.81 17.03
N PHE A 132 -1.90 -7.55 18.05
CA PHE A 132 -1.53 -7.03 19.36
C PHE A 132 -0.05 -7.30 19.70
N LYS A 133 0.40 -6.75 20.83
CA LYS A 133 1.82 -6.81 21.26
C LYS A 133 2.40 -8.22 21.44
N ASP A 134 1.56 -9.24 21.51
CA ASP A 134 1.98 -10.63 21.80
C ASP A 134 2.37 -11.43 20.54
N ALA A 135 2.55 -10.76 19.42
CA ALA A 135 2.93 -11.39 18.16
C ALA A 135 4.33 -12.07 18.18
N SER A 136 5.12 -11.83 19.23
CA SER A 136 6.42 -12.47 19.40
C SER A 136 6.37 -13.98 19.72
N ASN A 137 5.20 -14.49 20.13
CA ASN A 137 4.97 -15.87 20.56
C ASN A 137 4.18 -16.71 19.54
N ILE A 138 4.13 -16.28 18.29
CA ILE A 138 3.47 -17.02 17.20
C ILE A 138 4.55 -17.74 16.41
N ASP A 139 4.62 -19.05 16.59
CA ASP A 139 5.46 -19.95 15.80
C ASP A 139 4.85 -20.23 14.41
#